data_67417853a6a9dd038f172d723c117b42
#
_entry.id   67417853a6a9dd038f172d723c117b42
#
_cell.length_a   1.000
_cell.length_b   1.000
_cell.length_c   1.000
_cell.angle_alpha   90.00
_cell.angle_beta   90.00
_cell.angle_gamma   90.00
#
_symmetry.space_group_name_H-M   'P 1'
#
loop_
_entity.id
_entity.type
_entity.pdbx_description
1 polymer ?
#
loop_
_entity_poly.entity_id
_entity_poly.type
_entity_poly.pdbx_seq_one_letter_code
_entity_poly.pdbx_strand_id
1 'polypeptide(L)'
;MKLNGLIQKVMDQMDERRYGKKIITRYRSSFRLLISVSHDMGEDRLSEKLMKAFLDRPVSCGEKWATKELTHRKRCLRLLLSLMRTGTIDWRRQDTGGISEKITNKTFRSELECFTGSLEQEGISPNTMSGYKRIAAYFLLFCQKSGYGKLSDIRTNDISTFILSLYKDGRFRPSTIGSALAGLCRFLSSNDHTAQFLLEIPAHLPREVKIMEIYKDEELTAIRTTLSSGMLTKRDTAVCRLLLETGLRGIDVCSLRLKDIDWEKDCISILQSKTKKTLVLPLRASYGNDIADYVLNERPQSGSDYVFLKAFAPFGRLGTGSIYEILKKLEELAGIKKEERPVGSRTTRHHAAFSMLRAGIPMSDISAALGHRDPNIVSVYLSTDARSLSACTLPLPPVRKGGVSDAR
;
A
#
# COMPACT_ATOMS: atom_id res chain seq x y z
N MET A 1 19.33 0.08 -34.46
CA MET A 1 18.17 -0.81 -34.78
C MET A 1 17.00 0.04 -35.26
N LYS A 2 16.24 -0.46 -36.24
CA LYS A 2 14.99 0.18 -36.66
C LYS A 2 13.92 0.07 -35.56
N LEU A 3 13.03 1.05 -35.48
CA LEU A 3 11.98 1.13 -34.45
C LEU A 3 11.14 -0.15 -34.35
N ASN A 4 10.70 -0.67 -35.48
CA ASN A 4 9.90 -1.90 -35.53
C ASN A 4 10.65 -3.12 -34.93
N GLY A 5 11.95 -3.24 -35.17
CA GLY A 5 12.76 -4.31 -34.59
C GLY A 5 12.94 -4.20 -33.08
N LEU A 6 13.00 -2.96 -32.54
CA LEU A 6 13.00 -2.73 -31.09
C LEU A 6 11.66 -3.12 -30.46
N ILE A 7 10.57 -2.68 -31.07
CA ILE A 7 9.20 -2.97 -30.61
C ILE A 7 8.96 -4.48 -30.61
N GLN A 8 9.32 -5.17 -31.71
CA GLN A 8 9.13 -6.61 -31.80
C GLN A 8 9.87 -7.36 -30.68
N LYS A 9 11.13 -7.04 -30.43
CA LYS A 9 11.90 -7.65 -29.33
C LYS A 9 11.29 -7.40 -27.96
N VAL A 10 10.73 -6.21 -27.72
CA VAL A 10 10.01 -5.94 -26.44
C VAL A 10 8.77 -6.81 -26.34
N MET A 11 7.99 -6.93 -27.43
CA MET A 11 6.78 -7.74 -27.44
C MET A 11 7.07 -9.22 -27.28
N ASP A 12 8.09 -9.75 -27.96
CA ASP A 12 8.53 -11.17 -27.85
C ASP A 12 8.94 -11.50 -26.41
N GLN A 13 9.73 -10.62 -25.78
CA GLN A 13 10.10 -10.82 -24.38
C GLN A 13 8.92 -10.68 -23.41
N MET A 14 7.89 -9.92 -23.75
CA MET A 14 6.65 -9.90 -22.95
C MET A 14 5.88 -11.21 -23.07
N ASP A 15 5.85 -11.81 -24.25
CA ASP A 15 5.22 -13.12 -24.48
C ASP A 15 6.00 -14.24 -23.80
N GLU A 16 7.36 -14.30 -23.92
CA GLU A 16 8.23 -15.21 -23.19
C GLU A 16 8.05 -15.13 -21.68
N ARG A 17 7.86 -13.91 -21.15
CA ARG A 17 7.59 -13.63 -19.73
C ARG A 17 6.14 -13.87 -19.35
N ARG A 18 5.30 -14.38 -20.24
CA ARG A 18 3.88 -14.68 -20.03
C ARG A 18 3.10 -13.52 -19.42
N TYR A 19 3.27 -12.31 -19.95
CA TYR A 19 2.43 -11.17 -19.56
C TYR A 19 0.96 -11.43 -19.90
N GLY A 20 0.05 -10.99 -19.02
CA GLY A 20 -1.40 -11.18 -19.24
C GLY A 20 -1.89 -10.45 -20.50
N LYS A 21 -2.84 -11.09 -21.23
CA LYS A 21 -3.39 -10.59 -22.51
C LYS A 21 -3.78 -9.12 -22.49
N LYS A 22 -4.44 -8.63 -21.43
CA LYS A 22 -4.83 -7.20 -21.27
C LYS A 22 -3.62 -6.27 -21.27
N ILE A 23 -2.52 -6.67 -20.64
CA ILE A 23 -1.29 -5.88 -20.57
C ILE A 23 -0.65 -5.84 -21.95
N ILE A 24 -0.48 -6.98 -22.59
CA ILE A 24 0.08 -7.10 -23.96
C ILE A 24 -0.71 -6.24 -24.93
N THR A 25 -2.05 -6.32 -24.89
CA THR A 25 -2.93 -5.50 -25.75
C THR A 25 -2.68 -4.01 -25.53
N ARG A 26 -2.53 -3.56 -24.29
CA ARG A 26 -2.23 -2.16 -23.96
C ARG A 26 -0.89 -1.70 -24.52
N TYR A 27 0.18 -2.51 -24.36
CA TYR A 27 1.48 -2.18 -24.93
C TYR A 27 1.42 -2.16 -26.46
N ARG A 28 0.76 -3.14 -27.08
CA ARG A 28 0.57 -3.21 -28.53
C ARG A 28 -0.15 -1.97 -29.06
N SER A 29 -1.19 -1.49 -28.37
CA SER A 29 -1.89 -0.26 -28.73
C SER A 29 -0.97 0.97 -28.65
N SER A 30 -0.19 1.12 -27.59
CA SER A 30 0.75 2.24 -27.45
C SER A 30 1.88 2.19 -28.47
N PHE A 31 2.40 0.99 -28.80
CA PHE A 31 3.42 0.84 -29.83
C PHE A 31 2.88 1.08 -31.24
N ARG A 32 1.62 0.70 -31.53
CA ARG A 32 0.96 1.08 -32.80
C ARG A 32 0.86 2.59 -32.94
N LEU A 33 0.50 3.30 -31.87
CA LEU A 33 0.50 4.76 -31.87
C LEU A 33 1.89 5.33 -32.12
N LEU A 34 2.94 4.78 -31.51
CA LEU A 34 4.33 5.21 -31.73
C LEU A 34 4.76 4.99 -33.19
N ILE A 35 4.38 3.86 -33.80
CA ILE A 35 4.64 3.56 -35.21
C ILE A 35 3.88 4.56 -36.12
N SER A 36 2.62 4.89 -35.82
CA SER A 36 1.87 5.89 -36.56
C SER A 36 2.57 7.25 -36.52
N VAL A 37 3.00 7.71 -35.35
CA VAL A 37 3.73 8.98 -35.21
C VAL A 37 5.08 8.93 -35.95
N SER A 38 5.78 7.80 -35.92
CA SER A 38 7.01 7.58 -36.66
C SER A 38 6.78 7.72 -38.18
N HIS A 39 5.68 7.17 -38.67
CA HIS A 39 5.31 7.24 -40.08
C HIS A 39 4.93 8.68 -40.51
N ASP A 40 4.14 9.38 -39.66
CA ASP A 40 3.75 10.77 -39.87
C ASP A 40 4.97 11.71 -39.97
N MET A 41 6.07 11.36 -39.29
CA MET A 41 7.33 12.14 -39.23
C MET A 41 8.39 11.67 -40.23
N GLY A 42 8.20 10.55 -40.91
CA GLY A 42 9.19 9.95 -41.80
C GLY A 42 10.45 9.41 -41.09
N GLU A 43 10.36 9.12 -39.75
CA GLU A 43 11.46 8.62 -38.97
C GLU A 43 11.33 7.11 -38.71
N ASP A 44 12.33 6.31 -39.06
CA ASP A 44 12.35 4.85 -38.85
C ASP A 44 13.16 4.43 -37.61
N ARG A 45 13.72 5.39 -36.85
CA ARG A 45 14.53 5.19 -35.66
C ARG A 45 13.99 6.00 -34.48
N LEU A 46 14.27 5.53 -33.27
CA LEU A 46 13.85 6.22 -32.05
C LEU A 46 14.73 7.46 -31.84
N SER A 47 14.20 8.64 -32.17
CA SER A 47 14.85 9.96 -32.00
C SER A 47 14.19 10.74 -30.84
N GLU A 48 14.86 11.77 -30.34
CA GLU A 48 14.28 12.67 -29.33
C GLU A 48 13.03 13.40 -29.86
N LYS A 49 13.03 13.77 -31.13
CA LYS A 49 11.88 14.40 -31.79
C LYS A 49 10.67 13.47 -31.83
N LEU A 50 10.88 12.20 -32.23
CA LEU A 50 9.83 11.19 -32.25
C LEU A 50 9.29 10.90 -30.86
N MET A 51 10.18 10.77 -29.86
CA MET A 51 9.76 10.55 -28.48
C MET A 51 8.90 11.69 -27.94
N LYS A 52 9.26 12.93 -28.22
CA LYS A 52 8.51 14.11 -27.81
C LYS A 52 7.13 14.13 -28.51
N ALA A 53 7.08 13.96 -29.81
CA ALA A 53 5.83 13.93 -30.59
C ALA A 53 4.89 12.82 -30.11
N PHE A 54 5.40 11.64 -29.75
CA PHE A 54 4.63 10.55 -29.17
C PHE A 54 4.05 10.88 -27.81
N LEU A 55 4.80 11.58 -26.95
CA LEU A 55 4.33 11.98 -25.62
C LEU A 55 3.29 13.10 -25.70
N ASP A 56 3.45 14.02 -26.65
CA ASP A 56 2.59 15.20 -26.83
C ASP A 56 1.27 14.89 -27.58
N ARG A 57 1.14 13.69 -28.18
CA ARG A 57 -0.07 13.30 -28.89
C ARG A 57 -1.29 13.33 -27.95
N PRO A 58 -2.37 14.03 -28.29
CA PRO A 58 -3.55 14.14 -27.43
C PRO A 58 -4.13 12.80 -27.03
N VAL A 59 -4.65 12.73 -25.80
CA VAL A 59 -5.38 11.56 -25.29
C VAL A 59 -6.87 11.92 -25.29
N SER A 60 -7.68 11.18 -26.01
CA SER A 60 -9.12 11.39 -26.16
C SER A 60 -9.97 11.07 -24.91
N CYS A 61 -9.36 10.96 -23.73
CA CYS A 61 -10.02 10.62 -22.46
C CYS A 61 -9.75 11.69 -21.41
N GLY A 62 -10.70 11.88 -20.45
CA GLY A 62 -10.62 12.91 -19.39
C GLY A 62 -9.32 12.92 -18.57
N GLU A 63 -9.03 14.03 -17.90
CA GLU A 63 -7.74 14.35 -17.26
C GLU A 63 -7.09 13.25 -16.42
N LYS A 64 -7.86 12.47 -15.64
CA LYS A 64 -7.35 11.36 -14.83
C LYS A 64 -6.77 10.21 -15.68
N TRP A 65 -7.33 9.99 -16.87
CA TRP A 65 -6.86 8.97 -17.81
C TRP A 65 -5.66 9.46 -18.61
N ALA A 66 -5.61 10.74 -18.94
CA ALA A 66 -4.50 11.37 -19.63
C ALA A 66 -3.18 11.20 -18.87
N THR A 67 -3.18 11.44 -17.55
CA THR A 67 -1.99 11.25 -16.71
C THR A 67 -1.51 9.79 -16.66
N LYS A 68 -2.46 8.83 -16.58
CA LYS A 68 -2.13 7.40 -16.58
C LYS A 68 -1.59 6.94 -17.94
N GLU A 69 -2.13 7.48 -19.01
CA GLU A 69 -1.69 7.15 -20.37
C GLU A 69 -0.30 7.74 -20.65
N LEU A 70 -0.05 8.98 -20.25
CA LEU A 70 1.28 9.60 -20.36
C LEU A 70 2.34 8.80 -19.59
N THR A 71 2.02 8.37 -18.39
CA THR A 71 2.89 7.49 -17.58
C THR A 71 3.18 6.17 -18.30
N HIS A 72 2.17 5.60 -18.95
CA HIS A 72 2.34 4.37 -19.72
C HIS A 72 3.19 4.58 -20.98
N ARG A 73 2.96 5.64 -21.72
CA ARG A 73 3.78 6.02 -22.90
C ARG A 73 5.26 6.22 -22.50
N LYS A 74 5.53 6.94 -21.42
CA LYS A 74 6.89 7.09 -20.84
C LYS A 74 7.51 5.73 -20.55
N ARG A 75 6.74 4.79 -20.01
CA ARG A 75 7.22 3.42 -19.76
C ARG A 75 7.55 2.67 -21.07
N CYS A 76 6.70 2.79 -22.10
CA CYS A 76 6.98 2.19 -23.41
C CYS A 76 8.31 2.67 -23.97
N LEU A 77 8.53 3.98 -23.98
CA LEU A 77 9.79 4.57 -24.46
C LEU A 77 11.00 4.09 -23.65
N ARG A 78 10.86 3.99 -22.34
CA ARG A 78 11.96 3.52 -21.48
C ARG A 78 12.37 2.09 -21.80
N LEU A 79 11.42 1.18 -22.04
CA LEU A 79 11.74 -0.19 -22.42
C LEU A 79 12.53 -0.23 -23.74
N LEU A 80 12.13 0.57 -24.73
CA LEU A 80 12.84 0.69 -26.01
C LEU A 80 14.24 1.30 -25.82
N LEU A 81 14.36 2.36 -25.02
CA LEU A 81 15.65 3.02 -24.74
C LEU A 81 16.59 2.11 -23.98
N SER A 82 16.12 1.33 -23.00
CA SER A 82 16.97 0.37 -22.28
C SER A 82 17.52 -0.68 -23.24
N LEU A 83 16.63 -1.25 -24.08
CA LEU A 83 17.05 -2.23 -25.08
C LEU A 83 18.04 -1.65 -26.08
N MET A 84 17.84 -0.40 -26.51
CA MET A 84 18.72 0.29 -27.44
C MET A 84 20.12 0.57 -26.86
N ARG A 85 20.17 0.96 -25.56
CA ARG A 85 21.43 1.36 -24.89
C ARG A 85 22.25 0.19 -24.38
N THR A 86 21.58 -0.82 -23.80
CA THR A 86 22.23 -1.91 -23.07
C THR A 86 22.05 -3.28 -23.72
N GLY A 87 21.27 -3.39 -24.81
CA GLY A 87 20.90 -4.66 -25.41
C GLY A 87 19.91 -5.49 -24.57
N THR A 88 19.56 -5.02 -23.37
CA THR A 88 18.64 -5.69 -22.43
C THR A 88 17.51 -4.79 -22.03
N ILE A 89 16.35 -5.38 -21.68
CA ILE A 89 15.19 -4.61 -21.28
C ILE A 89 15.14 -4.46 -19.75
N ASP A 90 15.13 -3.22 -19.25
CA ASP A 90 14.92 -2.92 -17.84
C ASP A 90 13.43 -2.95 -17.50
N TRP A 91 12.99 -4.08 -16.95
CA TRP A 91 11.59 -4.29 -16.52
C TRP A 91 11.26 -3.67 -15.17
N ARG A 92 12.23 -3.11 -14.46
CA ARG A 92 11.97 -2.50 -13.15
C ARG A 92 11.00 -1.32 -13.29
N ARG A 93 10.14 -1.17 -12.32
CA ARG A 93 9.26 0.00 -12.24
C ARG A 93 10.12 1.15 -11.72
N GLN A 94 10.43 2.13 -12.57
CA GLN A 94 11.02 3.36 -12.04
C GLN A 94 9.96 4.11 -11.24
N ASP A 95 10.37 4.68 -10.11
CA ASP A 95 9.60 5.76 -9.49
C ASP A 95 9.45 6.87 -10.53
N THR A 96 8.22 7.11 -10.94
CA THR A 96 7.90 8.25 -11.80
C THR A 96 8.12 9.48 -10.95
N GLY A 97 9.18 10.21 -11.25
CA GLY A 97 9.62 11.48 -10.70
C GLY A 97 8.90 11.95 -9.44
N GLY A 98 9.41 11.53 -8.29
CA GLY A 98 8.87 11.93 -7.00
C GLY A 98 9.01 13.43 -6.78
N ILE A 99 8.37 13.96 -5.73
CA ILE A 99 8.47 15.37 -5.32
C ILE A 99 9.93 15.86 -5.24
N SER A 100 10.87 14.96 -4.95
CA SER A 100 12.31 15.22 -4.90
C SER A 100 12.91 15.73 -6.23
N GLU A 101 12.37 15.34 -7.37
CA GLU A 101 12.85 15.82 -8.68
C GLU A 101 12.50 17.29 -8.93
N LYS A 102 11.50 17.82 -8.23
CA LYS A 102 11.09 19.23 -8.32
C LYS A 102 12.02 20.18 -7.55
N ILE A 103 12.91 19.62 -6.73
CA ILE A 103 13.92 20.40 -6.01
C ILE A 103 15.04 20.72 -7.01
N THR A 104 15.15 21.98 -7.43
CA THR A 104 16.17 22.46 -8.35
C THR A 104 17.43 22.94 -7.63
N ASN A 105 17.29 23.39 -6.39
CA ASN A 105 18.41 23.82 -5.55
C ASN A 105 19.35 22.66 -5.24
N LYS A 106 20.64 22.82 -5.59
CA LYS A 106 21.67 21.78 -5.41
C LYS A 106 21.93 21.48 -3.93
N THR A 107 21.95 22.50 -3.08
CA THR A 107 22.17 22.36 -1.63
C THR A 107 21.05 21.51 -1.03
N PHE A 108 19.79 21.83 -1.31
CA PHE A 108 18.65 21.07 -0.82
C PHE A 108 18.60 19.62 -1.35
N ARG A 109 19.10 19.40 -2.55
CA ARG A 109 19.25 18.03 -3.07
C ARG A 109 20.26 17.23 -2.27
N SER A 110 21.44 17.83 -2.02
CA SER A 110 22.49 17.23 -1.21
C SER A 110 22.00 16.90 0.21
N GLU A 111 21.28 17.83 0.84
CA GLU A 111 20.67 17.59 2.17
C GLU A 111 19.70 16.41 2.17
N LEU A 112 18.84 16.31 1.15
CA LEU A 112 17.89 15.19 1.02
C LEU A 112 18.62 13.85 0.79
N GLU A 113 19.69 13.83 0.02
CA GLU A 113 20.51 12.65 -0.24
C GLU A 113 21.26 12.22 1.03
N CYS A 114 21.87 13.16 1.75
CA CYS A 114 22.53 12.92 3.02
C CYS A 114 21.56 12.33 4.06
N PHE A 115 20.39 12.94 4.23
CA PHE A 115 19.33 12.42 5.11
C PHE A 115 18.86 11.01 4.69
N THR A 116 18.70 10.77 3.39
CA THR A 116 18.29 9.44 2.91
C THR A 116 19.37 8.40 3.21
N GLY A 117 20.65 8.73 3.02
CA GLY A 117 21.78 7.85 3.33
C GLY A 117 21.87 7.50 4.84
N SER A 118 21.60 8.47 5.72
CA SER A 118 21.58 8.18 7.18
C SER A 118 20.46 7.20 7.55
N LEU A 119 19.27 7.34 6.96
CA LEU A 119 18.16 6.40 7.18
C LEU A 119 18.46 4.98 6.69
N GLU A 120 19.22 4.86 5.59
CA GLU A 120 19.68 3.56 5.08
C GLU A 120 20.66 2.89 6.04
N GLN A 121 21.64 3.66 6.56
CA GLN A 121 22.61 3.16 7.55
C GLN A 121 21.95 2.69 8.85
N GLU A 122 20.88 3.36 9.29
CA GLU A 122 20.10 2.96 10.46
C GLU A 122 19.21 1.73 10.22
N GLY A 123 19.13 1.21 9.01
CA GLY A 123 18.30 0.06 8.66
C GLY A 123 16.79 0.34 8.72
N ILE A 124 16.38 1.59 8.51
CA ILE A 124 14.97 2.00 8.47
C ILE A 124 14.25 1.27 7.33
N SER A 125 13.03 0.79 7.60
CA SER A 125 12.27 0.04 6.60
C SER A 125 12.03 0.88 5.33
N PRO A 126 12.09 0.28 4.11
CA PRO A 126 11.92 1.03 2.85
C PRO A 126 10.64 1.86 2.77
N ASN A 127 9.54 1.37 3.35
CA ASN A 127 8.27 2.10 3.36
C ASN A 127 8.33 3.32 4.30
N THR A 128 8.94 3.18 5.47
CA THR A 128 9.12 4.29 6.42
C THR A 128 10.07 5.32 5.84
N MET A 129 11.19 4.89 5.28
CA MET A 129 12.16 5.75 4.62
C MET A 129 11.53 6.54 3.46
N SER A 130 10.72 5.88 2.61
CA SER A 130 9.98 6.56 1.53
C SER A 130 9.03 7.63 2.08
N GLY A 131 8.37 7.38 3.22
CA GLY A 131 7.52 8.36 3.90
C GLY A 131 8.31 9.56 4.40
N TYR A 132 9.43 9.32 5.07
CA TYR A 132 10.31 10.36 5.61
C TYR A 132 10.95 11.18 4.50
N LYS A 133 11.50 10.53 3.48
CA LYS A 133 12.04 11.20 2.29
C LYS A 133 11.02 12.10 1.61
N ARG A 134 9.77 11.63 1.51
CA ARG A 134 8.71 12.40 0.87
C ARG A 134 8.38 13.68 1.63
N ILE A 135 8.25 13.64 2.95
CA ILE A 135 7.94 14.84 3.74
C ILE A 135 9.12 15.81 3.77
N ALA A 136 10.36 15.32 3.88
CA ALA A 136 11.56 16.13 3.78
C ALA A 136 11.63 16.85 2.41
N ALA A 137 11.33 16.14 1.32
CA ALA A 137 11.28 16.75 -0.01
C ALA A 137 10.18 17.82 -0.14
N TYR A 138 9.00 17.62 0.48
CA TYR A 138 7.96 18.67 0.54
C TYR A 138 8.42 19.90 1.30
N PHE A 139 9.11 19.70 2.42
CA PHE A 139 9.64 20.80 3.23
C PHE A 139 10.73 21.57 2.47
N LEU A 140 11.70 20.87 1.88
CA LEU A 140 12.75 21.52 1.07
C LEU A 140 12.19 22.27 -0.14
N LEU A 141 11.13 21.73 -0.76
CA LEU A 141 10.45 22.43 -1.85
C LEU A 141 9.70 23.66 -1.37
N PHE A 142 9.13 23.62 -0.16
CA PHE A 142 8.55 24.79 0.50
C PHE A 142 9.63 25.87 0.74
N CYS A 143 10.77 25.51 1.32
CA CYS A 143 11.91 26.41 1.53
C CYS A 143 12.40 27.04 0.21
N GLN A 144 12.54 26.22 -0.84
CA GLN A 144 12.93 26.72 -2.17
C GLN A 144 11.92 27.75 -2.72
N LYS A 145 10.62 27.51 -2.55
CA LYS A 145 9.57 28.43 -2.99
C LYS A 145 9.52 29.71 -2.17
N SER A 146 9.93 29.66 -0.90
CA SER A 146 10.07 30.81 -0.01
C SER A 146 11.34 31.64 -0.29
N GLY A 147 12.14 31.23 -1.29
CA GLY A 147 13.35 31.95 -1.69
C GLY A 147 14.60 31.59 -0.88
N TYR A 148 14.55 30.57 -0.03
CA TYR A 148 15.69 30.13 0.76
C TYR A 148 16.69 29.34 -0.11
N GLY A 149 17.98 29.55 0.15
CA GLY A 149 19.07 28.87 -0.56
C GLY A 149 19.67 27.69 0.22
N LYS A 150 19.58 27.72 1.54
CA LYS A 150 20.16 26.73 2.47
C LYS A 150 19.29 26.59 3.72
N LEU A 151 19.50 25.51 4.49
CA LEU A 151 18.73 25.25 5.72
C LEU A 151 18.97 26.31 6.80
N SER A 152 20.12 26.96 6.83
CA SER A 152 20.41 28.05 7.78
C SER A 152 19.64 29.33 7.50
N ASP A 153 18.91 29.43 6.40
CA ASP A 153 18.06 30.60 6.10
C ASP A 153 16.67 30.48 6.75
N ILE A 154 16.33 29.30 7.28
CA ILE A 154 15.06 29.01 7.94
C ILE A 154 14.96 29.79 9.25
N ARG A 155 13.78 30.34 9.48
CA ARG A 155 13.48 31.21 10.62
C ARG A 155 12.37 30.61 11.49
N THR A 156 12.21 31.17 12.67
CA THR A 156 11.05 30.94 13.56
C THR A 156 9.74 31.15 12.80
N ASN A 157 8.76 30.28 13.02
CA ASN A 157 7.44 30.23 12.37
C ASN A 157 7.42 29.63 10.93
N ASP A 158 8.56 29.37 10.30
CA ASP A 158 8.56 28.73 8.98
C ASP A 158 8.05 27.29 9.04
N ILE A 159 8.39 26.58 10.11
CA ILE A 159 7.92 25.21 10.34
C ILE A 159 6.41 25.20 10.55
N SER A 160 5.90 26.09 11.40
CA SER A 160 4.46 26.25 11.64
C SER A 160 3.72 26.62 10.36
N THR A 161 4.29 27.51 9.54
CA THR A 161 3.73 27.91 8.24
C THR A 161 3.70 26.71 7.26
N PHE A 162 4.77 25.94 7.22
CA PHE A 162 4.81 24.71 6.42
C PHE A 162 3.75 23.70 6.87
N ILE A 163 3.63 23.45 8.18
CA ILE A 163 2.61 22.55 8.73
C ILE A 163 1.21 23.01 8.33
N LEU A 164 0.90 24.30 8.47
CA LEU A 164 -0.39 24.85 8.04
C LEU A 164 -0.63 24.65 6.53
N SER A 165 0.43 24.75 5.71
CA SER A 165 0.31 24.49 4.27
C SER A 165 -0.08 23.05 3.96
N LEU A 166 0.38 22.08 4.75
CA LEU A 166 0.01 20.66 4.57
C LEU A 166 -1.50 20.42 4.76
N TYR A 167 -2.12 21.18 5.68
CA TYR A 167 -3.57 21.13 5.90
C TYR A 167 -4.34 21.81 4.76
N LYS A 168 -3.91 23.02 4.36
CA LYS A 168 -4.59 23.81 3.32
C LYS A 168 -4.56 23.17 1.95
N ASP A 169 -3.43 22.56 1.59
CA ASP A 169 -3.23 21.94 0.27
C ASP A 169 -4.06 20.66 0.06
N GLY A 170 -4.69 20.11 1.10
CA GLY A 170 -5.48 18.88 1.04
C GLY A 170 -4.70 17.62 0.60
N ARG A 171 -3.38 17.73 0.52
CA ARG A 171 -2.49 16.63 0.04
C ARG A 171 -2.35 15.51 1.06
N PHE A 172 -2.49 15.84 2.33
CA PHE A 172 -2.45 14.90 3.44
C PHE A 172 -3.82 14.83 4.10
N ARG A 173 -4.30 13.62 4.30
CA ARG A 173 -5.49 13.43 5.14
C ARG A 173 -5.13 13.74 6.59
N PRO A 174 -6.03 14.29 7.40
CA PRO A 174 -5.76 14.59 8.81
C PRO A 174 -5.15 13.40 9.56
N SER A 175 -5.62 12.18 9.28
CA SER A 175 -5.12 10.93 9.88
C SER A 175 -3.67 10.58 9.50
N THR A 176 -3.10 11.18 8.44
CA THR A 176 -1.73 10.92 7.98
C THR A 176 -0.74 12.01 8.35
N ILE A 177 -1.22 13.16 8.80
CA ILE A 177 -0.36 14.29 9.16
C ILE A 177 0.57 13.91 10.32
N GLY A 178 0.09 13.21 11.36
CA GLY A 178 0.94 12.77 12.46
C GLY A 178 2.15 11.94 11.98
N SER A 179 1.96 11.04 11.01
CA SER A 179 3.08 10.29 10.43
C SER A 179 4.00 11.16 9.57
N ALA A 180 3.46 12.19 8.91
CA ALA A 180 4.26 13.15 8.15
C ALA A 180 5.10 14.01 9.09
N LEU A 181 4.52 14.50 10.20
CA LEU A 181 5.27 15.27 11.20
C LEU A 181 6.38 14.47 11.87
N ALA A 182 6.15 13.17 12.15
CA ALA A 182 7.23 12.30 12.64
C ALA A 182 8.42 12.23 11.67
N GLY A 183 8.14 12.17 10.36
CA GLY A 183 9.18 12.24 9.34
C GLY A 183 9.86 13.62 9.25
N LEU A 184 9.09 14.71 9.45
CA LEU A 184 9.62 16.07 9.51
C LEU A 184 10.53 16.26 10.72
N CYS A 185 10.10 15.83 11.92
CA CYS A 185 10.94 15.84 13.12
C CYS A 185 12.26 15.13 12.86
N ARG A 186 12.21 13.97 12.24
CA ARG A 186 13.41 13.17 11.93
C ARG A 186 14.35 13.91 10.97
N PHE A 187 13.80 14.61 9.96
CA PHE A 187 14.59 15.43 9.04
C PHE A 187 15.19 16.66 9.74
N LEU A 188 14.40 17.39 10.52
CA LEU A 188 14.89 18.59 11.23
C LEU A 188 15.97 18.25 12.26
N SER A 189 15.85 17.09 12.94
CA SER A 189 16.86 16.59 13.89
C SER A 189 18.18 16.18 13.25
N SER A 190 18.25 16.03 11.93
CA SER A 190 19.48 15.64 11.24
C SER A 190 20.42 16.81 10.95
N ASN A 191 20.01 18.04 11.26
CA ASN A 191 20.82 19.24 11.05
C ASN A 191 20.71 20.17 12.27
N ASP A 192 21.84 20.58 12.83
CA ASP A 192 21.91 21.34 14.10
C ASP A 192 21.13 22.64 14.04
N HIS A 193 21.18 23.37 12.91
CA HIS A 193 20.41 24.61 12.78
C HIS A 193 18.90 24.38 12.82
N THR A 194 18.40 23.34 12.16
CA THR A 194 16.97 23.08 12.11
C THR A 194 16.45 22.36 13.35
N ALA A 195 17.31 21.70 14.12
CA ALA A 195 16.94 21.01 15.36
C ALA A 195 16.31 21.95 16.40
N GLN A 196 16.73 23.23 16.44
CA GLN A 196 16.16 24.22 17.37
C GLN A 196 14.66 24.48 17.14
N PHE A 197 14.17 24.25 15.91
CA PHE A 197 12.76 24.48 15.54
C PHE A 197 11.84 23.29 15.83
N LEU A 198 12.34 22.20 16.42
CA LEU A 198 11.51 21.03 16.78
C LEU A 198 10.39 21.40 17.76
N LEU A 199 10.58 22.41 18.57
CA LEU A 199 9.57 22.92 19.50
C LEU A 199 8.36 23.57 18.81
N GLU A 200 8.48 23.94 17.54
CA GLU A 200 7.35 24.45 16.74
C GLU A 200 6.40 23.33 16.29
N ILE A 201 6.83 22.08 16.38
CA ILE A 201 6.01 20.94 15.95
C ILE A 201 5.10 20.53 17.12
N PRO A 202 3.78 20.47 16.91
CA PRO A 202 2.86 20.04 17.96
C PRO A 202 3.19 18.62 18.45
N ALA A 203 3.43 18.47 19.76
CA ALA A 203 3.71 17.18 20.38
C ALA A 203 2.53 16.20 20.24
N HIS A 204 1.32 16.72 20.28
CA HIS A 204 0.09 15.95 20.17
C HIS A 204 -0.84 16.54 19.13
N LEU A 205 -1.29 15.69 18.21
CA LEU A 205 -2.36 16.02 17.27
C LEU A 205 -3.64 15.33 17.70
N PRO A 206 -4.79 15.99 17.59
CA PRO A 206 -6.08 15.32 17.78
C PRO A 206 -6.19 14.14 16.85
N ARG A 207 -6.48 12.96 17.40
CA ARG A 207 -6.74 11.76 16.60
C ARG A 207 -8.23 11.51 16.59
N GLU A 208 -8.80 11.48 15.41
CA GLU A 208 -10.16 10.99 15.23
C GLU A 208 -10.15 9.48 15.53
N VAL A 209 -10.86 9.07 16.55
CA VAL A 209 -11.07 7.66 16.86
C VAL A 209 -12.18 7.17 15.93
N LYS A 210 -11.80 6.50 14.85
CA LYS A 210 -12.78 5.85 13.97
C LYS A 210 -13.18 4.51 14.56
N ILE A 211 -14.46 4.31 14.72
CA ILE A 211 -15.02 2.97 14.97
C ILE A 211 -14.68 2.12 13.76
N MET A 212 -14.03 0.98 13.99
CA MET A 212 -13.65 0.10 12.90
C MET A 212 -14.80 -0.82 12.55
N GLU A 213 -15.31 -0.68 11.35
CA GLU A 213 -16.32 -1.59 10.84
C GLU A 213 -15.69 -2.97 10.55
N ILE A 214 -16.39 -3.99 10.99
CA ILE A 214 -16.08 -5.41 10.78
C ILE A 214 -17.13 -6.05 9.88
N TYR A 215 -16.89 -7.28 9.44
CA TYR A 215 -17.90 -8.04 8.70
C TYR A 215 -19.09 -8.37 9.61
N LYS A 216 -20.30 -8.16 9.09
CA LYS A 216 -21.56 -8.62 9.72
C LYS A 216 -21.71 -10.13 9.57
N ASP A 217 -22.55 -10.76 10.39
CA ASP A 217 -22.71 -12.22 10.37
C ASP A 217 -23.27 -12.72 9.02
N GLU A 218 -24.17 -11.93 8.37
CA GLU A 218 -24.69 -12.23 7.04
C GLU A 218 -23.60 -12.14 5.96
N GLU A 219 -22.74 -11.12 6.04
CA GLU A 219 -21.60 -10.94 5.13
C GLU A 219 -20.60 -12.09 5.26
N LEU A 220 -20.34 -12.55 6.49
CA LEU A 220 -19.47 -13.70 6.72
C LEU A 220 -20.03 -14.98 6.13
N THR A 221 -21.34 -15.18 6.23
CA THR A 221 -22.01 -16.32 5.62
C THR A 221 -21.87 -16.28 4.11
N ALA A 222 -22.09 -15.12 3.48
CA ALA A 222 -21.92 -14.93 2.05
C ALA A 222 -20.45 -15.14 1.62
N ILE A 223 -19.49 -14.64 2.41
CA ILE A 223 -18.05 -14.85 2.18
C ILE A 223 -17.70 -16.34 2.22
N ARG A 224 -18.16 -17.07 3.26
CA ARG A 224 -17.88 -18.51 3.41
C ARG A 224 -18.48 -19.31 2.25
N THR A 225 -19.69 -19.01 1.85
CA THR A 225 -20.36 -19.62 0.68
C THR A 225 -19.55 -19.35 -0.59
N THR A 226 -19.12 -18.12 -0.80
CA THR A 226 -18.30 -17.74 -1.96
C THR A 226 -16.96 -18.46 -1.98
N LEU A 227 -16.28 -18.60 -0.83
CA LEU A 227 -15.02 -19.34 -0.72
C LEU A 227 -15.16 -20.83 -1.06
N SER A 228 -16.35 -21.41 -0.81
CA SER A 228 -16.64 -22.82 -1.09
C SER A 228 -17.21 -23.05 -2.49
N SER A 229 -17.57 -22.00 -3.23
CA SER A 229 -18.25 -22.10 -4.54
C SER A 229 -17.35 -22.41 -5.73
N GLY A 230 -16.02 -22.35 -5.56
CA GLY A 230 -15.06 -22.47 -6.67
C GLY A 230 -14.97 -21.25 -7.61
N MET A 231 -15.64 -20.13 -7.32
CA MET A 231 -15.58 -18.92 -8.14
C MET A 231 -14.23 -18.18 -8.05
N LEU A 232 -13.44 -18.46 -7.03
CA LEU A 232 -12.08 -17.95 -6.87
C LEU A 232 -11.06 -19.00 -7.34
N THR A 233 -9.85 -18.54 -7.67
CA THR A 233 -8.71 -19.45 -7.89
C THR A 233 -8.32 -20.10 -6.55
N LYS A 234 -7.68 -21.27 -6.60
CA LYS A 234 -7.21 -21.97 -5.38
C LYS A 234 -6.30 -21.10 -4.54
N ARG A 235 -5.40 -20.35 -5.19
CA ARG A 235 -4.55 -19.34 -4.52
C ARG A 235 -5.37 -18.31 -3.77
N ASP A 236 -6.34 -17.71 -4.46
CA ASP A 236 -7.11 -16.58 -3.89
C ASP A 236 -8.00 -17.07 -2.74
N THR A 237 -8.56 -18.29 -2.85
CA THR A 237 -9.31 -18.96 -1.78
C THR A 237 -8.43 -19.21 -0.55
N ALA A 238 -7.25 -19.81 -0.73
CA ALA A 238 -6.31 -20.07 0.35
C ALA A 238 -5.86 -18.79 1.07
N VAL A 239 -5.55 -17.74 0.30
CA VAL A 239 -5.16 -16.42 0.84
C VAL A 239 -6.30 -15.81 1.66
N CYS A 240 -7.53 -15.82 1.14
CA CYS A 240 -8.68 -15.23 1.82
C CYS A 240 -9.01 -15.97 3.12
N ARG A 241 -9.06 -17.31 3.07
CA ARG A 241 -9.39 -18.11 4.24
C ARG A 241 -8.32 -17.99 5.33
N LEU A 242 -7.03 -18.05 4.96
CA LEU A 242 -5.93 -17.82 5.88
C LEU A 242 -6.03 -16.44 6.57
N LEU A 243 -6.31 -15.38 5.82
CA LEU A 243 -6.46 -14.03 6.38
C LEU A 243 -7.66 -13.90 7.31
N LEU A 244 -8.80 -14.48 6.94
CA LEU A 244 -10.04 -14.38 7.73
C LEU A 244 -9.95 -15.15 9.05
N GLU A 245 -9.37 -16.34 9.02
CA GLU A 245 -9.36 -17.22 10.19
C GLU A 245 -8.20 -16.92 11.15
N THR A 246 -7.06 -16.44 10.64
CA THR A 246 -5.88 -16.18 11.47
C THR A 246 -5.69 -14.71 11.83
N GLY A 247 -6.29 -13.80 11.09
CA GLY A 247 -6.05 -12.36 11.24
C GLY A 247 -4.61 -11.93 10.93
N LEU A 248 -3.82 -12.73 10.22
CA LEU A 248 -2.46 -12.40 9.83
C LEU A 248 -2.40 -11.09 9.03
N ARG A 249 -1.28 -10.38 9.14
CA ARG A 249 -1.05 -9.20 8.29
C ARG A 249 -0.82 -9.64 6.85
N GLY A 250 -1.38 -8.91 5.88
CA GLY A 250 -1.19 -9.22 4.47
C GLY A 250 0.28 -9.36 4.04
N ILE A 251 1.20 -8.59 4.64
CA ILE A 251 2.62 -8.70 4.36
C ILE A 251 3.20 -10.03 4.87
N ASP A 252 2.71 -10.54 6.00
CA ASP A 252 3.18 -11.80 6.59
C ASP A 252 2.67 -12.98 5.75
N VAL A 253 1.42 -12.94 5.29
CA VAL A 253 0.88 -13.92 4.31
C VAL A 253 1.67 -13.91 2.99
N CYS A 254 1.97 -12.72 2.46
CA CYS A 254 2.82 -12.61 1.26
C CYS A 254 4.23 -13.18 1.47
N SER A 255 4.75 -13.16 2.69
CA SER A 255 6.11 -13.57 3.02
C SER A 255 6.21 -15.03 3.49
N LEU A 256 5.08 -15.73 3.61
CA LEU A 256 5.03 -17.14 4.03
C LEU A 256 5.81 -18.01 3.04
N ARG A 257 6.68 -18.85 3.58
CA ARG A 257 7.52 -19.78 2.80
C ARG A 257 7.03 -21.21 2.96
N LEU A 258 7.34 -22.08 2.00
CA LEU A 258 6.98 -23.49 2.07
C LEU A 258 7.53 -24.18 3.34
N LYS A 259 8.76 -23.84 3.74
CA LYS A 259 9.41 -24.34 4.95
C LYS A 259 8.81 -23.84 6.27
N ASP A 260 8.00 -22.79 6.23
CA ASP A 260 7.35 -22.22 7.41
C ASP A 260 6.10 -23.02 7.82
N ILE A 261 5.66 -23.97 6.97
CA ILE A 261 4.53 -24.85 7.21
C ILE A 261 5.06 -26.25 7.57
N ASP A 262 4.80 -26.66 8.80
CA ASP A 262 5.09 -28.01 9.30
C ASP A 262 3.79 -28.84 9.22
N TRP A 263 3.69 -29.66 8.18
CA TRP A 263 2.51 -30.48 7.90
C TRP A 263 2.40 -31.70 8.84
N GLU A 264 3.50 -32.11 9.48
CA GLU A 264 3.51 -33.22 10.42
C GLU A 264 3.05 -32.78 11.82
N LYS A 265 3.43 -31.55 12.21
CA LYS A 265 3.05 -30.97 13.49
C LYS A 265 1.80 -30.07 13.42
N ASP A 266 1.16 -30.00 12.28
CA ASP A 266 0.00 -29.16 12.03
C ASP A 266 0.22 -27.71 12.52
N CYS A 267 1.33 -27.07 12.14
CA CYS A 267 1.62 -25.72 12.55
C CYS A 267 2.28 -24.85 11.45
N ILE A 268 2.10 -23.55 11.56
CA ILE A 268 2.74 -22.52 10.73
C ILE A 268 3.59 -21.64 11.62
N SER A 269 4.89 -21.53 11.33
CA SER A 269 5.83 -20.66 12.05
C SER A 269 6.20 -19.46 11.17
N ILE A 270 5.74 -18.26 11.54
CA ILE A 270 5.92 -17.04 10.76
C ILE A 270 6.80 -16.05 11.49
N LEU A 271 7.91 -15.63 10.88
CA LEU A 271 8.63 -14.44 11.32
C LEU A 271 7.90 -13.19 10.84
N GLN A 272 7.21 -12.52 11.73
CA GLN A 272 6.42 -11.34 11.39
C GLN A 272 7.29 -10.19 10.85
N SER A 273 6.95 -9.68 9.68
CA SER A 273 7.73 -8.65 8.97
C SER A 273 7.87 -7.35 9.77
N LYS A 274 6.80 -6.95 10.49
CA LYS A 274 6.74 -5.67 11.21
C LYS A 274 7.34 -5.74 12.62
N THR A 275 7.07 -6.81 13.37
CA THR A 275 7.47 -6.94 14.79
C THR A 275 8.76 -7.71 14.98
N LYS A 276 9.20 -8.44 13.95
CA LYS A 276 10.37 -9.35 13.98
C LYS A 276 10.25 -10.45 15.05
N LYS A 277 9.03 -10.76 15.47
CA LYS A 277 8.73 -11.86 16.40
C LYS A 277 8.26 -13.08 15.60
N THR A 278 8.67 -14.26 16.02
CA THR A 278 8.11 -15.51 15.49
C THR A 278 6.73 -15.72 16.09
N LEU A 279 5.76 -16.02 15.23
CA LEU A 279 4.40 -16.38 15.61
C LEU A 279 4.15 -17.80 15.12
N VAL A 280 3.75 -18.68 16.05
CA VAL A 280 3.35 -20.04 15.73
C VAL A 280 1.83 -20.13 15.80
N LEU A 281 1.22 -20.62 14.75
CA LEU A 281 -0.22 -20.81 14.62
C LEU A 281 -0.53 -22.28 14.30
N PRO A 282 -1.66 -22.82 14.80
CA PRO A 282 -2.10 -24.14 14.38
C PRO A 282 -2.46 -24.12 12.89
N LEU A 283 -2.10 -25.17 12.16
CA LEU A 283 -2.52 -25.38 10.76
C LEU A 283 -3.88 -26.09 10.75
N ARG A 284 -4.96 -25.30 10.77
CA ARG A 284 -6.31 -25.86 10.75
C ARG A 284 -6.65 -26.44 9.37
N ALA A 285 -7.39 -27.53 9.34
CA ALA A 285 -7.82 -28.19 8.10
C ALA A 285 -8.52 -27.24 7.10
N SER A 286 -9.27 -26.26 7.62
CA SER A 286 -10.02 -25.31 6.78
C SER A 286 -9.13 -24.54 5.80
N TYR A 287 -8.03 -23.93 6.27
CA TYR A 287 -7.11 -23.19 5.39
C TYR A 287 -5.89 -23.99 5.00
N GLY A 288 -5.52 -25.03 5.77
CA GLY A 288 -4.42 -25.93 5.45
C GLY A 288 -4.69 -26.71 4.17
N ASN A 289 -5.89 -27.26 4.02
CA ASN A 289 -6.30 -27.97 2.81
C ASN A 289 -6.34 -27.04 1.59
N ASP A 290 -6.80 -25.79 1.74
CA ASP A 290 -6.79 -24.81 0.64
C ASP A 290 -5.34 -24.46 0.23
N ILE A 291 -4.43 -24.32 1.20
CA ILE A 291 -3.01 -24.09 0.90
C ILE A 291 -2.41 -25.30 0.17
N ALA A 292 -2.67 -26.51 0.65
CA ALA A 292 -2.20 -27.73 0.03
C ALA A 292 -2.74 -27.87 -1.41
N ASP A 293 -4.04 -27.64 -1.60
CA ASP A 293 -4.67 -27.71 -2.92
C ASP A 293 -4.07 -26.67 -3.89
N TYR A 294 -3.81 -25.45 -3.42
CA TYR A 294 -3.11 -24.46 -4.24
C TYR A 294 -1.68 -24.90 -4.57
N VAL A 295 -0.91 -25.36 -3.59
CA VAL A 295 0.50 -25.71 -3.78
C VAL A 295 0.66 -26.90 -4.75
N LEU A 296 -0.21 -27.90 -4.63
CA LEU A 296 -0.14 -29.12 -5.42
C LEU A 296 -0.71 -28.94 -6.84
N ASN A 297 -1.77 -28.15 -6.99
CA ASN A 297 -2.58 -28.17 -8.21
C ASN A 297 -2.60 -26.88 -9.02
N GLU A 298 -2.21 -25.70 -8.44
CA GLU A 298 -2.30 -24.42 -9.17
C GLU A 298 -1.02 -23.59 -9.08
N ARG A 299 -0.17 -23.82 -8.07
CA ARG A 299 1.02 -23.01 -7.87
C ARG A 299 1.97 -23.16 -9.07
N PRO A 300 2.39 -22.02 -9.69
CA PRO A 300 3.33 -22.08 -10.80
C PRO A 300 4.64 -22.76 -10.40
N GLN A 301 5.20 -23.58 -11.27
CA GLN A 301 6.54 -24.12 -11.08
C GLN A 301 7.55 -22.94 -11.12
N SER A 302 8.30 -22.78 -10.04
CA SER A 302 9.24 -21.68 -9.85
C SER A 302 10.29 -22.08 -8.81
N GLY A 303 11.50 -21.61 -8.94
CA GLY A 303 12.55 -21.73 -7.90
C GLY A 303 12.31 -20.87 -6.66
N SER A 304 11.15 -20.20 -6.56
CA SER A 304 10.78 -19.40 -5.40
C SER A 304 10.28 -20.28 -4.26
N ASP A 305 10.75 -20.02 -3.05
CA ASP A 305 10.36 -20.74 -1.81
C ASP A 305 9.10 -20.16 -1.15
N TYR A 306 8.55 -19.03 -1.67
CA TYR A 306 7.30 -18.45 -1.15
C TYR A 306 6.10 -19.33 -1.50
N VAL A 307 5.16 -19.46 -0.53
CA VAL A 307 3.91 -20.19 -0.76
C VAL A 307 3.10 -19.51 -1.86
N PHE A 308 2.78 -18.23 -1.69
CA PHE A 308 1.89 -17.51 -2.59
C PHE A 308 2.67 -16.70 -3.63
N LEU A 309 2.48 -17.04 -4.88
CA LEU A 309 3.14 -16.43 -6.03
C LEU A 309 2.19 -15.54 -6.84
N LYS A 310 2.77 -14.64 -7.64
CA LYS A 310 2.03 -13.90 -8.66
C LYS A 310 1.50 -14.88 -9.72
N ALA A 311 0.33 -14.57 -10.28
CA ALA A 311 -0.29 -15.42 -11.31
C ALA A 311 0.44 -15.38 -12.66
N PHE A 312 1.26 -14.36 -12.88
CA PHE A 312 1.96 -14.13 -14.14
C PHE A 312 3.46 -13.95 -13.89
N ALA A 313 4.25 -14.38 -14.85
CA ALA A 313 5.70 -14.22 -14.79
C ALA A 313 6.14 -12.75 -14.76
N PRO A 314 7.26 -12.44 -14.10
CA PRO A 314 8.03 -13.37 -13.31
C PRO A 314 7.29 -13.81 -12.05
N PHE A 315 7.25 -15.13 -11.79
CA PHE A 315 6.52 -15.73 -10.66
C PHE A 315 7.20 -15.45 -9.31
N GLY A 316 7.29 -14.17 -8.98
CA GLY A 316 7.79 -13.76 -7.68
C GLY A 316 6.72 -13.79 -6.60
N ARG A 317 7.15 -13.48 -5.38
CA ARG A 317 6.28 -13.37 -4.20
C ARG A 317 5.04 -12.51 -4.48
N LEU A 318 3.88 -12.94 -3.97
CA LEU A 318 2.66 -12.13 -3.97
C LEU A 318 2.90 -10.79 -3.26
N GLY A 319 2.34 -9.71 -3.78
CA GLY A 319 2.45 -8.39 -3.18
C GLY A 319 1.22 -8.03 -2.32
N THR A 320 1.40 -7.12 -1.35
CA THR A 320 0.27 -6.64 -0.51
C THR A 320 -0.83 -5.95 -1.32
N GLY A 321 -0.49 -5.31 -2.43
CA GLY A 321 -1.49 -4.78 -3.37
C GLY A 321 -2.36 -5.87 -4.00
N SER A 322 -1.80 -7.06 -4.25
CA SER A 322 -2.57 -8.20 -4.75
C SER A 322 -3.54 -8.73 -3.69
N ILE A 323 -3.16 -8.73 -2.41
CA ILE A 323 -4.08 -9.07 -1.30
C ILE A 323 -5.33 -8.19 -1.32
N TYR A 324 -5.13 -6.87 -1.52
CA TYR A 324 -6.25 -5.94 -1.63
C TYR A 324 -7.20 -6.31 -2.80
N GLU A 325 -6.65 -6.58 -3.98
CA GLU A 325 -7.45 -6.94 -5.16
C GLU A 325 -8.16 -8.30 -4.98
N ILE A 326 -7.51 -9.27 -4.32
CA ILE A 326 -8.10 -10.58 -4.01
C ILE A 326 -9.30 -10.42 -3.05
N LEU A 327 -9.12 -9.70 -1.95
CA LEU A 327 -10.20 -9.47 -0.97
C LEU A 327 -11.33 -8.65 -1.59
N LYS A 328 -11.00 -7.65 -2.41
CA LYS A 328 -12.00 -6.87 -3.14
C LYS A 328 -12.84 -7.77 -4.07
N LYS A 329 -12.19 -8.67 -4.81
CA LYS A 329 -12.88 -9.64 -5.66
C LYS A 329 -13.77 -10.58 -4.86
N LEU A 330 -13.30 -11.05 -3.69
CA LEU A 330 -14.12 -11.87 -2.78
C LEU A 330 -15.38 -11.13 -2.34
N GLU A 331 -15.25 -9.88 -1.88
CA GLU A 331 -16.39 -9.06 -1.44
C GLU A 331 -17.39 -8.79 -2.58
N GLU A 332 -16.88 -8.50 -3.80
CA GLU A 332 -17.71 -8.32 -5.00
C GLU A 332 -18.49 -9.58 -5.36
N LEU A 333 -17.86 -10.76 -5.30
CA LEU A 333 -18.50 -12.04 -5.58
C LEU A 333 -19.49 -12.45 -4.49
N ALA A 334 -19.22 -12.07 -3.24
CA ALA A 334 -20.13 -12.29 -2.11
C ALA A 334 -21.31 -11.28 -2.07
N GLY A 335 -21.39 -10.36 -3.03
CA GLY A 335 -22.48 -9.36 -3.08
C GLY A 335 -22.39 -8.29 -1.98
N ILE A 336 -21.22 -8.13 -1.34
CA ILE A 336 -21.04 -7.17 -0.27
C ILE A 336 -20.93 -5.77 -0.85
N LYS A 337 -21.86 -4.90 -0.49
CA LYS A 337 -21.83 -3.50 -0.92
C LYS A 337 -20.75 -2.73 -0.16
N LYS A 338 -20.00 -1.93 -0.91
CA LYS A 338 -18.92 -1.11 -0.41
C LYS A 338 -19.48 0.19 0.15
N GLU A 339 -20.01 0.18 1.38
CA GLU A 339 -20.57 1.41 1.94
C GLU A 339 -19.48 2.29 2.54
N GLU A 340 -18.88 1.98 3.65
CA GLU A 340 -17.87 2.85 4.28
C GLU A 340 -16.62 2.10 4.75
N ARG A 341 -16.67 0.78 4.77
CA ARG A 341 -15.61 -0.07 5.28
C ARG A 341 -14.42 -0.15 4.30
N PRO A 342 -13.19 0.05 4.76
CA PRO A 342 -12.02 -0.16 3.93
C PRO A 342 -11.84 -1.66 3.63
N VAL A 343 -11.73 -2.01 2.36
CA VAL A 343 -11.35 -3.36 1.92
C VAL A 343 -9.87 -3.63 2.23
N GLY A 344 -9.56 -4.85 2.66
CA GLY A 344 -8.17 -5.29 2.78
C GLY A 344 -7.86 -6.11 4.03
N SER A 345 -6.62 -6.56 4.13
CA SER A 345 -6.16 -7.44 5.23
C SER A 345 -6.22 -6.80 6.62
N ARG A 346 -6.43 -5.50 6.72
CA ARG A 346 -6.71 -4.84 7.99
C ARG A 346 -8.12 -5.20 8.49
N THR A 347 -9.12 -5.21 7.61
CA THR A 347 -10.51 -5.56 7.95
C THR A 347 -10.61 -7.02 8.39
N THR A 348 -9.97 -7.96 7.67
CA THR A 348 -9.93 -9.37 8.08
C THR A 348 -9.29 -9.56 9.45
N ARG A 349 -8.22 -8.81 9.75
CA ARG A 349 -7.55 -8.85 11.04
C ARG A 349 -8.40 -8.25 12.16
N HIS A 350 -9.10 -7.14 11.92
CA HIS A 350 -10.02 -6.56 12.89
C HIS A 350 -11.17 -7.51 13.18
N HIS A 351 -11.70 -8.15 12.12
CA HIS A 351 -12.73 -9.15 12.28
C HIS A 351 -12.25 -10.35 13.12
N ALA A 352 -11.07 -10.90 12.85
CA ALA A 352 -10.49 -12.00 13.63
C ALA A 352 -10.29 -11.61 15.11
N ALA A 353 -9.78 -10.42 15.38
CA ALA A 353 -9.62 -9.90 16.74
C ALA A 353 -10.97 -9.78 17.46
N PHE A 354 -11.98 -9.22 16.79
CA PHE A 354 -13.31 -9.05 17.33
C PHE A 354 -14.01 -10.39 17.57
N SER A 355 -13.85 -11.36 16.67
CA SER A 355 -14.39 -12.72 16.86
C SER A 355 -13.80 -13.40 18.08
N MET A 356 -12.49 -13.25 18.33
CA MET A 356 -11.84 -13.75 19.54
C MET A 356 -12.39 -13.04 20.79
N LEU A 357 -12.57 -11.72 20.73
CA LEU A 357 -13.14 -10.94 21.83
C LEU A 357 -14.56 -11.38 22.16
N ARG A 358 -15.43 -11.56 21.15
CA ARG A 358 -16.80 -12.08 21.31
C ARG A 358 -16.83 -13.50 21.89
N ALA A 359 -15.80 -14.30 21.64
CA ALA A 359 -15.63 -15.63 22.22
C ALA A 359 -15.11 -15.59 23.67
N GLY A 360 -14.95 -14.40 24.26
CA GLY A 360 -14.46 -14.23 25.65
C GLY A 360 -12.96 -14.46 25.85
N ILE A 361 -12.17 -14.47 24.76
CA ILE A 361 -10.74 -14.66 24.85
C ILE A 361 -10.09 -13.40 25.48
N PRO A 362 -9.21 -13.54 26.49
CA PRO A 362 -8.55 -12.40 27.12
C PRO A 362 -7.77 -11.55 26.11
N MET A 363 -7.74 -10.23 26.34
CA MET A 363 -7.05 -9.29 25.43
C MET A 363 -5.56 -9.57 25.29
N SER A 364 -4.90 -10.07 26.35
CA SER A 364 -3.51 -10.53 26.32
C SER A 364 -3.31 -11.62 25.27
N ASP A 365 -4.21 -12.60 25.24
CA ASP A 365 -4.12 -13.77 24.37
C ASP A 365 -4.45 -13.41 22.93
N ILE A 366 -5.44 -12.52 22.71
CA ILE A 366 -5.72 -11.92 21.40
C ILE A 366 -4.50 -11.16 20.88
N SER A 367 -3.86 -10.37 21.75
CA SER A 367 -2.63 -9.64 21.41
C SER A 367 -1.50 -10.58 21.04
N ALA A 368 -1.33 -11.67 21.78
CA ALA A 368 -0.32 -12.71 21.50
C ALA A 368 -0.62 -13.44 20.19
N ALA A 369 -1.85 -13.90 19.98
CA ALA A 369 -2.30 -14.61 18.76
C ALA A 369 -2.12 -13.77 17.50
N LEU A 370 -2.33 -12.46 17.60
CA LEU A 370 -2.12 -11.53 16.50
C LEU A 370 -0.67 -11.02 16.38
N GLY A 371 0.20 -11.29 17.37
CA GLY A 371 1.57 -10.82 17.41
C GLY A 371 1.66 -9.29 17.51
N HIS A 372 0.89 -8.67 18.39
CA HIS A 372 1.05 -7.26 18.73
C HIS A 372 2.28 -7.03 19.59
N ARG A 373 2.94 -5.88 19.40
CA ARG A 373 4.09 -5.49 20.22
C ARG A 373 3.62 -4.87 21.54
N ASP A 374 2.52 -4.13 21.47
CA ASP A 374 1.86 -3.46 22.59
C ASP A 374 0.48 -4.10 22.79
N PRO A 375 0.20 -4.69 23.96
CA PRO A 375 -1.09 -5.26 24.30
C PRO A 375 -2.25 -4.26 24.20
N ASN A 376 -1.99 -2.97 24.47
CA ASN A 376 -3.01 -1.91 24.43
C ASN A 376 -3.58 -1.66 23.02
N ILE A 377 -2.91 -2.12 21.95
CA ILE A 377 -3.44 -2.02 20.59
C ILE A 377 -4.78 -2.75 20.46
N VAL A 378 -5.02 -3.77 21.30
CA VAL A 378 -6.28 -4.54 21.29
C VAL A 378 -7.46 -3.69 21.80
N SER A 379 -7.22 -2.66 22.61
CA SER A 379 -8.28 -1.76 23.11
C SER A 379 -9.06 -1.05 21.98
N VAL A 380 -8.44 -0.88 20.80
CA VAL A 380 -9.12 -0.34 19.61
C VAL A 380 -10.30 -1.23 19.19
N TYR A 381 -10.26 -2.53 19.49
CA TYR A 381 -11.34 -3.46 19.17
C TYR A 381 -12.50 -3.38 20.14
N LEU A 382 -12.29 -2.90 21.37
CA LEU A 382 -13.36 -2.68 22.35
C LEU A 382 -14.36 -1.62 21.86
N SER A 383 -13.88 -0.60 21.13
CA SER A 383 -14.73 0.45 20.59
C SER A 383 -15.73 -0.05 19.53
N THR A 384 -15.54 -1.26 19.01
CA THR A 384 -16.44 -1.88 18.00
C THR A 384 -17.50 -2.79 18.63
N ASP A 385 -17.38 -3.12 19.91
CA ASP A 385 -18.32 -3.97 20.63
C ASP A 385 -19.45 -3.13 21.26
N ALA A 386 -20.38 -2.67 20.41
CA ALA A 386 -21.51 -1.88 20.84
C ALA A 386 -22.40 -2.62 21.88
N ARG A 387 -22.45 -3.96 21.87
CA ARG A 387 -23.21 -4.75 22.85
C ARG A 387 -22.59 -4.69 24.23
N SER A 388 -21.28 -4.95 24.33
CA SER A 388 -20.59 -4.88 25.61
C SER A 388 -20.53 -3.44 26.12
N LEU A 389 -20.38 -2.45 25.24
CA LEU A 389 -20.46 -1.03 25.60
C LEU A 389 -21.86 -0.65 26.10
N SER A 390 -22.95 -1.12 25.47
CA SER A 390 -24.32 -0.91 25.93
C SER A 390 -24.58 -1.52 27.31
N ALA A 391 -23.99 -2.69 27.60
CA ALA A 391 -24.11 -3.33 28.89
C ALA A 391 -23.39 -2.56 30.01
N CYS A 392 -22.38 -1.75 29.66
CA CYS A 392 -21.66 -0.87 30.59
C CYS A 392 -22.35 0.50 30.79
N THR A 393 -23.36 0.84 30.03
CA THR A 393 -24.06 2.13 30.19
C THR A 393 -24.89 2.14 31.45
N LEU A 394 -24.74 3.20 32.26
CA LEU A 394 -25.65 3.43 33.38
C LEU A 394 -27.07 3.70 32.85
N PRO A 395 -28.11 3.25 33.54
CA PRO A 395 -29.47 3.60 33.16
C PRO A 395 -29.64 5.13 33.15
N LEU A 396 -30.26 5.65 32.09
CA LEU A 396 -30.54 7.08 32.00
C LEU A 396 -31.36 7.48 33.23
N PRO A 397 -31.02 8.56 33.94
CA PRO A 397 -31.84 9.05 35.04
C PRO A 397 -33.24 9.36 34.49
N PRO A 398 -34.31 9.09 35.25
CA PRO A 398 -35.66 9.37 34.81
C PRO A 398 -35.76 10.87 34.45
N VAL A 399 -36.21 11.15 33.23
CA VAL A 399 -36.48 12.52 32.79
C VAL A 399 -37.61 13.07 33.69
N ARG A 400 -37.27 14.01 34.59
CA ARG A 400 -38.30 14.76 35.30
C ARG A 400 -39.09 15.53 34.24
N LYS A 401 -40.32 15.11 33.99
CA LYS A 401 -41.28 15.94 33.27
C LYS A 401 -41.42 17.23 34.07
N GLY A 402 -40.84 18.30 33.57
CA GLY A 402 -40.98 19.63 34.14
C GLY A 402 -42.48 19.95 34.17
N GLY A 403 -43.05 20.00 35.34
CA GLY A 403 -44.36 20.57 35.50
C GLY A 403 -44.28 22.04 35.14
N VAL A 404 -45.01 22.44 34.12
CA VAL A 404 -45.28 23.87 33.88
C VAL A 404 -46.15 24.30 35.08
N SER A 405 -45.53 24.99 36.03
CA SER A 405 -46.29 25.69 37.05
C SER A 405 -46.88 26.93 36.37
N ASP A 406 -48.18 26.90 36.10
CA ASP A 406 -48.95 28.13 35.88
C ASP A 406 -48.80 29.01 37.10
N ALA A 407 -48.00 30.04 37.00
CA ALA A 407 -48.01 31.16 37.94
C ALA A 407 -48.99 32.20 37.41
N ARG A 408 -50.11 32.32 38.16
CA ARG A 408 -50.98 33.47 38.09
C ARG A 408 -50.30 34.73 38.68
#